data_1877c1437810e8972b9bdc132da93a1e
#
_entry.id   1877c1437810e8972b9bdc132da93a1e
#
_cell.length_a   1.000
_cell.length_b   1.000
_cell.length_c   1.000
_cell.angle_alpha   90.00
_cell.angle_beta   90.00
_cell.angle_gamma   90.00
#
_symmetry.space_group_name_H-M   'P 1'
#
loop_
_entity.id
_entity.type
_entity.pdbx_description
1 polymer ?
#
loop_
_entity_poly.entity_id
_entity_poly.type
_entity_poly.pdbx_seq_one_letter_code
_entity_poly.pdbx_strand_id
1 'polypeptide(L)'
;MAAQPADVQPAEEPPAAVSPPPEGGAHRLYILDLLRFAAAMAIIGYHFIPSHEEAWGEDVAAFGTALKAVLQYAWLGVEAFFVISGFVICMSSWGRSPSRFFISRVSRLMPAYMFAVLLTAAVITVIPQARERPHISHTLINLTMLQKFMNVPSVDSVYWTLFVELKFYLLFAIVVYFGVTYRRVVLFCLFWTVATLVAIYTGSPFLNATVEPFYAPLFVAGITLYLIHRFGPSLLLWCMLGTSIAIAMSCLAQRDPVKRGITSYPITLTVMLAFIAIMVAVALGWFSWVRWRGLVTVGALTYPAYLLHHGIGLAVIARLHDRVPPWILLAAVVAGVLLLSYATHRLVERPLSRALRRGLGTSFARIRAADAASAKE
;
A
#
# COMPACT_ATOMS: atom_id res chain seq x y z
N MET A 1 69.26 -36.23 -6.39
CA MET A 1 68.41 -35.07 -6.05
C MET A 1 67.06 -35.32 -6.73
N ALA A 2 66.09 -35.89 -6.01
CA ALA A 2 64.78 -36.18 -6.52
C ALA A 2 63.86 -35.00 -6.17
N ALA A 3 63.21 -34.42 -7.18
CA ALA A 3 62.24 -33.33 -7.03
C ALA A 3 60.94 -33.86 -6.38
N GLN A 4 60.46 -33.21 -5.29
CA GLN A 4 59.16 -33.44 -4.72
C GLN A 4 58.04 -32.90 -5.63
N PRO A 5 56.91 -33.59 -5.77
CA PRO A 5 55.77 -33.08 -6.48
C PRO A 5 55.05 -32.00 -5.68
N ALA A 6 54.64 -30.95 -6.34
CA ALA A 6 53.87 -29.82 -5.78
C ALA A 6 52.48 -30.28 -5.31
N ASP A 7 52.13 -29.88 -4.07
CA ASP A 7 50.78 -30.04 -3.50
C ASP A 7 49.75 -29.25 -4.32
N VAL A 8 48.86 -29.95 -4.99
CA VAL A 8 47.70 -29.40 -5.64
C VAL A 8 46.61 -29.23 -4.57
N GLN A 9 46.32 -27.98 -4.16
CA GLN A 9 45.18 -27.67 -3.31
C GLN A 9 43.87 -28.06 -4.05
N PRO A 10 42.92 -28.75 -3.37
CA PRO A 10 41.64 -29.07 -3.96
C PRO A 10 40.87 -27.77 -4.20
N ALA A 11 40.28 -27.61 -5.40
CA ALA A 11 39.44 -26.51 -5.78
C ALA A 11 38.28 -26.38 -4.80
N GLU A 12 38.05 -25.17 -4.27
CA GLU A 12 36.88 -24.84 -3.44
C GLU A 12 35.60 -25.20 -4.23
N GLU A 13 34.81 -26.10 -3.65
CA GLU A 13 33.46 -26.37 -4.19
C GLU A 13 32.63 -25.10 -4.23
N PRO A 14 31.94 -24.81 -5.34
CA PRO A 14 31.05 -23.67 -5.42
C PRO A 14 29.95 -23.79 -4.35
N PRO A 15 29.56 -22.68 -3.68
CA PRO A 15 28.57 -22.70 -2.63
C PRO A 15 27.28 -23.36 -3.11
N ALA A 16 26.81 -24.36 -2.35
CA ALA A 16 25.66 -25.18 -2.67
C ALA A 16 24.47 -24.28 -3.06
N ALA A 17 23.91 -24.52 -4.25
CA ALA A 17 22.72 -23.84 -4.73
C ALA A 17 21.61 -24.03 -3.69
N VAL A 18 21.15 -22.91 -3.08
CA VAL A 18 20.03 -22.90 -2.15
C VAL A 18 18.82 -23.46 -2.86
N SER A 19 18.48 -24.71 -2.56
CA SER A 19 17.28 -25.34 -3.09
C SER A 19 16.06 -24.53 -2.69
N PRO A 20 15.14 -24.21 -3.62
CA PRO A 20 13.90 -23.54 -3.27
C PRO A 20 13.14 -24.43 -2.27
N PRO A 21 12.57 -23.86 -1.19
CA PRO A 21 11.73 -24.64 -0.30
C PRO A 21 10.56 -25.23 -1.08
N PRO A 22 10.06 -26.43 -0.69
CA PRO A 22 9.00 -27.13 -1.40
C PRO A 22 7.79 -26.20 -1.58
N GLU A 23 7.12 -26.29 -2.72
CA GLU A 23 5.87 -25.60 -3.04
C GLU A 23 4.72 -26.08 -2.14
N GLY A 24 4.86 -25.92 -0.84
CA GLY A 24 3.78 -25.98 0.12
C GLY A 24 2.93 -24.74 -0.09
N GLY A 25 1.62 -24.92 -0.35
CA GLY A 25 0.67 -23.86 -0.64
C GLY A 25 0.90 -22.64 0.25
N ALA A 26 1.05 -21.46 -0.37
CA ALA A 26 1.42 -20.22 0.31
C ALA A 26 0.54 -19.99 1.54
N HIS A 27 1.06 -20.26 2.72
CA HIS A 27 0.37 -20.02 3.97
C HIS A 27 0.01 -18.53 4.05
N ARG A 28 -1.30 -18.25 4.05
CA ARG A 28 -1.78 -16.87 4.19
C ARG A 28 -1.30 -16.29 5.50
N LEU A 29 -0.62 -15.16 5.44
CA LEU A 29 -0.19 -14.41 6.62
C LEU A 29 -1.34 -13.54 7.14
N TYR A 30 -2.20 -14.13 7.99
CA TYR A 30 -3.38 -13.46 8.55
C TYR A 30 -3.03 -12.19 9.34
N ILE A 31 -1.84 -12.14 9.93
CA ILE A 31 -1.35 -10.97 10.65
C ILE A 31 -1.27 -9.72 9.75
N LEU A 32 -0.95 -9.87 8.44
CA LEU A 32 -0.92 -8.75 7.51
C LEU A 32 -2.32 -8.17 7.26
N ASP A 33 -3.36 -9.01 7.28
CA ASP A 33 -4.75 -8.55 7.19
C ASP A 33 -5.13 -7.72 8.42
N LEU A 34 -4.69 -8.12 9.63
CA LEU A 34 -4.88 -7.37 10.87
C LEU A 34 -4.13 -6.04 10.86
N LEU A 35 -2.84 -6.05 10.50
CA LEU A 35 -2.01 -4.83 10.45
C LEU A 35 -2.58 -3.81 9.45
N ARG A 36 -3.05 -4.27 8.30
CA ARG A 36 -3.71 -3.39 7.32
C ARG A 36 -4.98 -2.76 7.87
N PHE A 37 -5.80 -3.55 8.55
CA PHE A 37 -7.03 -3.03 9.14
C PHE A 37 -6.74 -2.05 10.28
N ALA A 38 -5.79 -2.36 11.16
CA ALA A 38 -5.36 -1.46 12.23
C ALA A 38 -4.83 -0.13 11.67
N ALA A 39 -4.01 -0.18 10.60
CA ALA A 39 -3.54 1.02 9.91
C ALA A 39 -4.71 1.83 9.31
N ALA A 40 -5.71 1.19 8.70
CA ALA A 40 -6.89 1.89 8.20
C ALA A 40 -7.69 2.57 9.31
N MET A 41 -7.92 1.87 10.43
CA MET A 41 -8.63 2.44 11.57
C MET A 41 -7.86 3.62 12.20
N ALA A 42 -6.54 3.53 12.28
CA ALA A 42 -5.70 4.63 12.72
C ALA A 42 -5.85 5.86 11.80
N ILE A 43 -5.80 5.68 10.48
CA ILE A 43 -5.99 6.75 9.49
C ILE A 43 -7.39 7.36 9.59
N ILE A 44 -8.42 6.54 9.78
CA ILE A 44 -9.81 7.01 10.00
C ILE A 44 -9.87 7.90 11.25
N GLY A 45 -9.27 7.45 12.36
CA GLY A 45 -9.18 8.23 13.59
C GLY A 45 -8.43 9.55 13.39
N TYR A 46 -7.31 9.55 12.64
CA TYR A 46 -6.56 10.74 12.27
C TYR A 46 -7.42 11.74 11.49
N HIS A 47 -8.11 11.29 10.46
CA HIS A 47 -8.92 12.18 9.64
C HIS A 47 -10.15 12.70 10.36
N PHE A 48 -10.76 11.91 11.22
CA PHE A 48 -12.00 12.32 11.90
C PHE A 48 -11.77 13.21 13.12
N ILE A 49 -10.59 13.20 13.74
CA ILE A 49 -10.36 13.97 14.95
C ILE A 49 -9.30 15.06 14.74
N PRO A 50 -7.96 14.78 14.67
CA PRO A 50 -6.99 15.86 14.67
C PRO A 50 -6.77 16.53 13.31
N SER A 51 -7.11 15.89 12.19
CA SER A 51 -6.78 16.40 10.85
C SER A 51 -7.81 17.38 10.30
N HIS A 52 -9.07 17.26 10.72
CA HIS A 52 -10.19 18.09 10.23
C HIS A 52 -11.07 18.53 11.39
N GLU A 53 -10.46 19.25 12.35
CA GLU A 53 -11.15 19.80 13.51
C GLU A 53 -12.28 20.75 13.11
N GLU A 54 -12.13 21.43 11.98
CA GLU A 54 -13.14 22.33 11.42
C GLU A 54 -14.49 21.66 11.11
N ALA A 55 -14.49 20.35 10.88
CA ALA A 55 -15.73 19.58 10.65
C ALA A 55 -16.58 19.42 11.91
N TRP A 56 -15.98 19.56 13.09
CA TRP A 56 -16.64 19.46 14.39
C TRP A 56 -16.99 20.82 15.00
N GLY A 57 -16.43 21.94 14.48
CA GLY A 57 -16.55 23.22 15.15
C GLY A 57 -16.00 23.18 16.59
N GLU A 58 -16.74 23.71 17.56
CA GLU A 58 -16.35 23.72 18.99
C GLU A 58 -16.43 22.31 19.62
N ASP A 59 -17.22 21.40 19.06
CA ASP A 59 -17.42 20.04 19.58
C ASP A 59 -16.17 19.16 19.59
N VAL A 60 -15.16 19.53 18.81
CA VAL A 60 -13.86 18.85 18.80
C VAL A 60 -13.19 18.80 20.19
N ALA A 61 -13.50 19.75 21.06
CA ALA A 61 -13.00 19.78 22.44
C ALA A 61 -13.42 18.55 23.27
N ALA A 62 -14.57 17.93 22.94
CA ALA A 62 -15.07 16.73 23.61
C ALA A 62 -14.12 15.52 23.53
N PHE A 63 -13.24 15.46 22.52
CA PHE A 63 -12.29 14.35 22.36
C PHE A 63 -11.05 14.46 23.25
N GLY A 64 -10.84 15.61 23.90
CA GLY A 64 -9.73 15.84 24.80
C GLY A 64 -8.36 15.89 24.14
N THR A 65 -7.38 16.46 24.82
CA THR A 65 -6.01 16.66 24.31
C THR A 65 -5.22 15.36 24.18
N ALA A 66 -5.44 14.40 25.11
CA ALA A 66 -4.69 13.14 25.13
C ALA A 66 -4.97 12.27 23.89
N LEU A 67 -6.25 12.13 23.50
CA LEU A 67 -6.62 11.35 22.31
C LEU A 67 -6.10 12.02 21.04
N LYS A 68 -6.22 13.34 20.92
CA LYS A 68 -5.66 14.09 19.80
C LYS A 68 -4.15 13.93 19.71
N ALA A 69 -3.44 14.01 20.85
CA ALA A 69 -1.98 13.83 20.92
C ALA A 69 -1.51 12.44 20.45
N VAL A 70 -2.33 11.42 20.60
CA VAL A 70 -2.05 10.06 20.06
C VAL A 70 -2.40 9.98 18.58
N LEU A 71 -3.62 10.38 18.23
CA LEU A 71 -4.15 10.22 16.87
C LEU A 71 -3.45 11.12 15.84
N GLN A 72 -2.82 12.22 16.26
CA GLN A 72 -2.04 13.06 15.33
C GLN A 72 -0.88 12.32 14.65
N TYR A 73 -0.42 11.17 15.19
CA TYR A 73 0.61 10.33 14.58
C TYR A 73 0.02 9.23 13.68
N ALA A 74 -1.29 9.06 13.66
CA ALA A 74 -1.94 7.93 12.97
C ALA A 74 -1.94 8.07 11.43
N TRP A 75 -1.52 9.23 10.86
CA TRP A 75 -1.19 9.37 9.45
C TRP A 75 -0.08 8.41 8.99
N LEU A 76 0.79 7.96 9.91
CA LEU A 76 1.81 6.95 9.65
C LEU A 76 1.22 5.60 9.20
N GLY A 77 -0.08 5.39 9.39
CA GLY A 77 -0.79 4.25 8.81
C GLY A 77 -0.63 4.16 7.28
N VAL A 78 -0.49 5.30 6.57
CA VAL A 78 -0.21 5.33 5.12
C VAL A 78 1.19 4.78 4.82
N GLU A 79 2.18 5.17 5.61
CA GLU A 79 3.56 4.67 5.49
C GLU A 79 3.60 3.16 5.75
N ALA A 80 2.85 2.69 6.76
CA ALA A 80 2.69 1.27 7.05
C ALA A 80 2.05 0.52 5.88
N PHE A 81 1.05 1.10 5.20
CA PHE A 81 0.45 0.51 4.00
C PHE A 81 1.47 0.30 2.89
N PHE A 82 2.38 1.23 2.65
CA PHE A 82 3.38 1.09 1.59
C PHE A 82 4.38 -0.03 1.90
N VAL A 83 4.80 -0.20 3.15
CA VAL A 83 5.63 -1.35 3.57
C VAL A 83 4.88 -2.67 3.35
N ILE A 84 3.64 -2.77 3.83
CA ILE A 84 2.82 -3.98 3.65
C ILE A 84 2.57 -4.23 2.16
N SER A 85 2.36 -3.18 1.35
CA SER A 85 2.14 -3.30 -0.09
C SER A 85 3.37 -3.87 -0.80
N GLY A 86 4.57 -3.39 -0.48
CA GLY A 86 5.83 -3.95 -0.98
C GLY A 86 5.94 -5.45 -0.70
N PHE A 87 5.68 -5.86 0.54
CA PHE A 87 5.69 -7.26 0.96
C PHE A 87 4.67 -8.10 0.17
N VAL A 88 3.41 -7.69 0.17
CA VAL A 88 2.28 -8.47 -0.40
C VAL A 88 2.34 -8.52 -1.93
N ILE A 89 2.79 -7.44 -2.59
CA ILE A 89 2.92 -7.41 -4.05
C ILE A 89 4.03 -8.34 -4.49
N CYS A 90 5.18 -8.29 -3.87
CA CYS A 90 6.28 -9.21 -4.17
C CYS A 90 5.84 -10.66 -3.93
N MET A 91 5.23 -10.97 -2.78
CA MET A 91 4.70 -12.29 -2.44
C MET A 91 3.70 -12.79 -3.47
N SER A 92 2.73 -11.96 -3.85
CA SER A 92 1.64 -12.36 -4.75
C SER A 92 2.02 -12.40 -6.23
N SER A 93 3.20 -11.90 -6.60
CA SER A 93 3.69 -11.87 -7.99
C SER A 93 4.55 -13.07 -8.34
N TRP A 94 5.03 -13.81 -7.36
CA TRP A 94 5.94 -14.93 -7.56
C TRP A 94 5.28 -16.04 -8.40
N GLY A 95 5.95 -16.45 -9.47
CA GLY A 95 5.44 -17.47 -10.41
C GLY A 95 4.26 -17.01 -11.28
N ARG A 96 3.92 -15.72 -11.30
CA ARG A 96 2.82 -15.20 -12.13
C ARG A 96 3.31 -14.63 -13.44
N SER A 97 2.50 -14.85 -14.51
CA SER A 97 2.70 -14.16 -15.78
C SER A 97 2.27 -12.68 -15.70
N PRO A 98 2.80 -11.79 -16.57
CA PRO A 98 2.42 -10.38 -16.63
C PRO A 98 0.91 -10.16 -16.74
N SER A 99 0.23 -10.91 -17.58
CA SER A 99 -1.23 -10.82 -17.74
C SER A 99 -1.98 -11.18 -16.46
N ARG A 100 -1.56 -12.24 -15.74
CA ARG A 100 -2.17 -12.61 -14.45
C ARG A 100 -1.90 -11.57 -13.37
N PHE A 101 -0.72 -10.96 -13.37
CA PHE A 101 -0.39 -9.86 -12.47
C PHE A 101 -1.31 -8.67 -12.73
N PHE A 102 -1.39 -8.19 -13.98
CA PHE A 102 -2.26 -7.08 -14.37
C PHE A 102 -3.73 -7.32 -14.01
N ILE A 103 -4.28 -8.47 -14.44
CA ILE A 103 -5.67 -8.85 -14.13
C ILE A 103 -5.92 -8.81 -12.61
N SER A 104 -4.99 -9.34 -11.83
CA SER A 104 -5.10 -9.38 -10.37
C SER A 104 -5.15 -7.99 -9.75
N ARG A 105 -4.36 -7.01 -10.25
CA ARG A 105 -4.34 -5.65 -9.70
C ARG A 105 -5.56 -4.86 -10.12
N VAL A 106 -5.87 -4.83 -11.42
CA VAL A 106 -7.04 -4.12 -11.96
C VAL A 106 -8.33 -4.63 -11.32
N SER A 107 -8.54 -5.95 -11.29
CA SER A 107 -9.75 -6.53 -10.69
C SER A 107 -9.87 -6.31 -9.19
N ARG A 108 -8.78 -6.04 -8.48
CA ARG A 108 -8.80 -5.71 -7.05
C ARG A 108 -9.09 -4.24 -6.79
N LEU A 109 -8.48 -3.33 -7.57
CA LEU A 109 -8.55 -1.90 -7.28
C LEU A 109 -9.80 -1.25 -7.89
N MET A 110 -10.02 -1.44 -9.21
CA MET A 110 -10.95 -0.63 -9.97
C MET A 110 -12.41 -0.72 -9.50
N PRO A 111 -13.00 -1.89 -9.17
CA PRO A 111 -14.42 -1.94 -8.82
C PRO A 111 -14.81 -1.10 -7.61
N ALA A 112 -14.09 -1.26 -6.50
CA ALA A 112 -14.37 -0.50 -5.29
C ALA A 112 -13.98 0.98 -5.45
N TYR A 113 -12.88 1.27 -6.16
CA TYR A 113 -12.43 2.64 -6.43
C TYR A 113 -13.45 3.43 -7.25
N MET A 114 -13.89 2.92 -8.39
CA MET A 114 -14.88 3.60 -9.25
C MET A 114 -16.19 3.85 -8.51
N PHE A 115 -16.65 2.85 -7.73
CA PHE A 115 -17.83 3.01 -6.89
C PHE A 115 -17.62 4.10 -5.83
N ALA A 116 -16.47 4.12 -5.15
CA ALA A 116 -16.16 5.12 -4.15
C ALA A 116 -16.10 6.54 -4.74
N VAL A 117 -15.48 6.72 -5.91
CA VAL A 117 -15.45 8.01 -6.62
C VAL A 117 -16.87 8.52 -6.89
N LEU A 118 -17.74 7.68 -7.46
CA LEU A 118 -19.12 8.06 -7.78
C LEU A 118 -19.93 8.36 -6.53
N LEU A 119 -19.83 7.51 -5.50
CA LEU A 119 -20.56 7.69 -4.26
C LEU A 119 -20.10 8.94 -3.50
N THR A 120 -18.80 9.15 -3.38
CA THR A 120 -18.25 10.34 -2.73
C THR A 120 -18.63 11.61 -3.47
N ALA A 121 -18.56 11.63 -4.81
CA ALA A 121 -19.00 12.76 -5.60
C ALA A 121 -20.50 13.05 -5.39
N ALA A 122 -21.33 12.02 -5.35
CA ALA A 122 -22.76 12.17 -5.07
C ALA A 122 -23.01 12.74 -3.68
N VAL A 123 -22.36 12.20 -2.63
CA VAL A 123 -22.52 12.66 -1.25
C VAL A 123 -22.08 14.12 -1.10
N ILE A 124 -20.90 14.51 -1.63
CA ILE A 124 -20.42 15.90 -1.56
C ILE A 124 -21.35 16.85 -2.35
N THR A 125 -21.97 16.40 -3.42
CA THR A 125 -22.95 17.21 -4.19
C THR A 125 -24.23 17.46 -3.40
N VAL A 126 -24.70 16.47 -2.63
CA VAL A 126 -25.92 16.57 -1.81
C VAL A 126 -25.64 17.28 -0.48
N ILE A 127 -24.45 17.10 0.09
CA ILE A 127 -24.02 17.69 1.36
C ILE A 127 -22.80 18.59 1.11
N PRO A 128 -22.96 19.81 0.56
CA PRO A 128 -21.84 20.65 0.12
C PRO A 128 -21.08 21.35 1.26
N GLN A 129 -21.47 21.12 2.50
CA GLN A 129 -20.92 21.86 3.68
C GLN A 129 -19.45 21.59 3.93
N ALA A 130 -18.89 20.47 3.46
CA ALA A 130 -17.50 20.08 3.73
C ALA A 130 -16.53 20.41 2.57
N ARG A 131 -16.99 20.59 1.34
CA ARG A 131 -16.16 20.83 0.15
C ARG A 131 -16.96 21.41 -1.02
N GLU A 132 -16.24 22.06 -1.95
CA GLU A 132 -16.82 22.46 -3.24
C GLU A 132 -17.32 21.24 -4.03
N ARG A 133 -18.43 21.44 -4.75
CA ARG A 133 -19.00 20.39 -5.59
C ARG A 133 -18.02 19.99 -6.70
N PRO A 134 -17.71 18.71 -6.87
CA PRO A 134 -16.83 18.28 -7.94
C PRO A 134 -17.50 18.48 -9.31
N HIS A 135 -16.77 19.03 -10.27
CA HIS A 135 -17.23 19.08 -11.66
C HIS A 135 -17.39 17.66 -12.22
N ILE A 136 -18.38 17.46 -13.09
CA ILE A 136 -18.63 16.15 -13.72
C ILE A 136 -17.39 15.67 -14.49
N SER A 137 -16.71 16.57 -15.21
CA SER A 137 -15.47 16.26 -15.93
C SER A 137 -14.36 15.77 -14.99
N HIS A 138 -14.20 16.40 -13.81
CA HIS A 138 -13.24 15.97 -12.80
C HIS A 138 -13.61 14.59 -12.26
N THR A 139 -14.89 14.33 -12.00
CA THR A 139 -15.36 13.01 -11.54
C THR A 139 -15.06 11.93 -12.58
N LEU A 140 -15.31 12.18 -13.87
CA LEU A 140 -15.01 11.23 -14.95
C LEU A 140 -13.51 10.92 -15.05
N ILE A 141 -12.66 11.95 -14.95
CA ILE A 141 -11.19 11.76 -14.95
C ILE A 141 -10.76 10.96 -13.71
N ASN A 142 -11.35 11.23 -12.55
CA ASN A 142 -11.06 10.47 -11.33
C ASN A 142 -11.38 8.97 -11.47
N LEU A 143 -12.37 8.56 -12.26
CA LEU A 143 -12.64 7.14 -12.52
C LEU A 143 -11.45 6.38 -13.13
N THR A 144 -10.54 7.08 -13.80
CA THR A 144 -9.33 6.47 -14.42
C THR A 144 -8.19 6.26 -13.44
N MET A 145 -8.22 6.83 -12.23
CA MET A 145 -7.13 6.91 -11.24
C MET A 145 -5.93 7.77 -11.73
N LEU A 146 -6.06 8.47 -12.86
CA LEU A 146 -4.99 9.28 -13.48
C LEU A 146 -5.15 10.79 -13.24
N GLN A 147 -6.09 11.20 -12.38
CA GLN A 147 -6.39 12.61 -12.10
C GLN A 147 -5.15 13.42 -11.68
N LYS A 148 -4.25 12.81 -10.89
CA LYS A 148 -3.01 13.48 -10.46
C LYS A 148 -2.04 13.72 -11.63
N PHE A 149 -1.97 12.77 -12.56
CA PHE A 149 -1.18 12.90 -13.78
C PHE A 149 -1.71 13.99 -14.71
N MET A 150 -3.03 14.14 -14.78
CA MET A 150 -3.73 15.14 -15.59
C MET A 150 -3.89 16.49 -14.86
N ASN A 151 -3.29 16.64 -13.67
CA ASN A 151 -3.39 17.83 -12.81
C ASN A 151 -4.84 18.24 -12.50
N VAL A 152 -5.71 17.23 -12.33
CA VAL A 152 -7.11 17.41 -11.96
C VAL A 152 -7.29 17.15 -10.47
N PRO A 153 -8.08 17.97 -9.75
CA PRO A 153 -8.38 17.75 -8.34
C PRO A 153 -8.99 16.36 -8.09
N SER A 154 -8.55 15.71 -7.02
CA SER A 154 -9.15 14.45 -6.59
C SER A 154 -10.51 14.69 -5.96
N VAL A 155 -11.50 13.85 -6.28
CA VAL A 155 -12.83 13.85 -5.64
C VAL A 155 -12.70 13.62 -4.14
N ASP A 156 -11.76 12.76 -3.72
CA ASP A 156 -11.36 12.63 -2.33
C ASP A 156 -9.84 12.76 -2.21
N SER A 157 -9.39 13.53 -1.21
CA SER A 157 -7.96 13.82 -1.05
C SER A 157 -7.14 12.56 -0.78
N VAL A 158 -7.70 11.53 -0.12
CA VAL A 158 -6.98 10.29 0.20
C VAL A 158 -6.61 9.44 -1.03
N TYR A 159 -7.19 9.72 -2.20
CA TYR A 159 -6.91 8.94 -3.43
C TYR A 159 -5.50 9.13 -3.99
N TRP A 160 -4.74 10.11 -3.51
CA TRP A 160 -3.35 10.29 -3.94
C TRP A 160 -2.46 9.07 -3.63
N THR A 161 -2.75 8.34 -2.54
CA THR A 161 -1.99 7.16 -2.14
C THR A 161 -2.13 6.01 -3.14
N LEU A 162 -3.31 5.89 -3.74
CA LEU A 162 -3.57 4.89 -4.78
C LEU A 162 -2.77 5.17 -6.05
N PHE A 163 -2.55 6.44 -6.37
CA PHE A 163 -1.70 6.81 -7.51
C PHE A 163 -0.23 6.44 -7.25
N VAL A 164 0.27 6.62 -6.03
CA VAL A 164 1.61 6.17 -5.62
C VAL A 164 1.71 4.64 -5.72
N GLU A 165 0.69 3.91 -5.23
CA GLU A 165 0.64 2.45 -5.32
C GLU A 165 0.54 1.97 -6.77
N LEU A 166 -0.21 2.64 -7.64
CA LEU A 166 -0.29 2.34 -9.06
C LEU A 166 1.07 2.46 -9.75
N LYS A 167 1.83 3.52 -9.46
CA LYS A 167 3.21 3.68 -9.99
C LYS A 167 4.11 2.54 -9.54
N PHE A 168 4.04 2.15 -8.27
CA PHE A 168 4.76 0.97 -7.78
C PHE A 168 4.37 -0.29 -8.58
N TYR A 169 3.08 -0.51 -8.85
CA TYR A 169 2.65 -1.65 -9.66
C TYR A 169 3.22 -1.61 -11.07
N LEU A 170 3.28 -0.44 -11.70
CA LEU A 170 3.85 -0.29 -13.04
C LEU A 170 5.37 -0.56 -13.04
N LEU A 171 6.10 -0.03 -12.06
CA LEU A 171 7.53 -0.30 -11.92
C LEU A 171 7.80 -1.78 -11.64
N PHE A 172 7.05 -2.40 -10.73
CA PHE A 172 7.21 -3.82 -10.40
C PHE A 172 6.76 -4.74 -11.53
N ALA A 173 5.84 -4.29 -12.39
CA ALA A 173 5.42 -5.03 -13.60
C ALA A 173 6.60 -5.30 -14.55
N ILE A 174 7.63 -4.45 -14.56
CA ILE A 174 8.87 -4.68 -15.32
C ILE A 174 9.56 -5.96 -14.81
N VAL A 175 9.67 -6.14 -13.49
CA VAL A 175 10.25 -7.36 -12.91
C VAL A 175 9.40 -8.58 -13.26
N VAL A 176 8.07 -8.44 -13.20
CA VAL A 176 7.14 -9.52 -13.55
C VAL A 176 7.23 -9.89 -15.03
N TYR A 177 7.42 -8.91 -15.91
CA TYR A 177 7.58 -9.13 -17.36
C TYR A 177 8.79 -10.02 -17.67
N PHE A 178 9.94 -9.73 -17.05
CA PHE A 178 11.14 -10.54 -17.20
C PHE A 178 11.11 -11.85 -16.38
N GLY A 179 10.08 -12.06 -15.53
CA GLY A 179 9.96 -13.18 -14.62
C GLY A 179 10.56 -12.88 -13.24
N VAL A 180 9.78 -13.13 -12.20
CA VAL A 180 10.17 -12.84 -10.80
C VAL A 180 11.15 -13.91 -10.31
N THR A 181 12.40 -13.49 -10.06
CA THR A 181 13.46 -14.31 -9.44
C THR A 181 14.10 -13.52 -8.30
N TYR A 182 14.74 -14.21 -7.34
CA TYR A 182 15.46 -13.56 -6.24
C TYR A 182 16.43 -12.48 -6.75
N ARG A 183 17.29 -12.82 -7.71
CA ARG A 183 18.29 -11.90 -8.28
C ARG A 183 17.63 -10.67 -8.92
N ARG A 184 16.58 -10.85 -9.72
CA ARG A 184 15.90 -9.73 -10.39
C ARG A 184 15.19 -8.81 -9.41
N VAL A 185 14.59 -9.35 -8.35
CA VAL A 185 13.95 -8.54 -7.30
C VAL A 185 14.99 -7.76 -6.50
N VAL A 186 16.12 -8.38 -6.16
CA VAL A 186 17.24 -7.69 -5.49
C VAL A 186 17.78 -6.56 -6.38
N LEU A 187 18.06 -6.84 -7.66
CA LEU A 187 18.52 -5.81 -8.61
C LEU A 187 17.52 -4.67 -8.75
N PHE A 188 16.23 -4.98 -8.86
CA PHE A 188 15.17 -3.97 -8.89
C PHE A 188 15.22 -3.06 -7.64
N CYS A 189 15.30 -3.63 -6.46
CA CYS A 189 15.40 -2.87 -5.22
C CYS A 189 16.65 -1.99 -5.18
N LEU A 190 17.81 -2.50 -5.60
CA LEU A 190 19.06 -1.72 -5.65
C LEU A 190 18.96 -0.57 -6.65
N PHE A 191 18.49 -0.82 -7.89
CA PHE A 191 18.30 0.23 -8.89
C PHE A 191 17.28 1.27 -8.44
N TRP A 192 16.17 0.84 -7.84
CA TRP A 192 15.16 1.78 -7.35
C TRP A 192 15.67 2.61 -6.18
N THR A 193 16.47 2.02 -5.29
CA THR A 193 17.14 2.76 -4.20
C THR A 193 18.12 3.80 -4.74
N VAL A 194 18.96 3.43 -5.72
CA VAL A 194 19.89 4.39 -6.36
C VAL A 194 19.13 5.50 -7.06
N ALA A 195 18.10 5.16 -7.84
CA ALA A 195 17.25 6.16 -8.50
C ALA A 195 16.57 7.10 -7.51
N THR A 196 16.14 6.57 -6.34
CA THR A 196 15.59 7.36 -5.23
C THR A 196 16.61 8.37 -4.70
N LEU A 197 17.84 7.94 -4.44
CA LEU A 197 18.91 8.83 -3.95
C LEU A 197 19.26 9.90 -4.98
N VAL A 198 19.35 9.53 -6.26
CA VAL A 198 19.57 10.49 -7.34
C VAL A 198 18.41 11.50 -7.43
N ALA A 199 17.16 11.04 -7.31
CA ALA A 199 15.99 11.91 -7.32
C ALA A 199 16.01 12.92 -6.15
N ILE A 200 16.35 12.48 -4.95
CA ILE A 200 16.47 13.32 -3.75
C ILE A 200 17.59 14.35 -3.94
N TYR A 201 18.76 13.91 -4.44
CA TYR A 201 19.92 14.76 -4.61
C TYR A 201 19.74 15.82 -5.71
N THR A 202 19.21 15.42 -6.86
CA THR A 202 19.05 16.31 -8.03
C THR A 202 17.79 17.17 -7.97
N GLY A 203 16.79 16.78 -7.20
CA GLY A 203 15.47 17.42 -7.20
C GLY A 203 14.72 17.32 -8.53
N SER A 204 15.19 16.47 -9.48
CA SER A 204 14.63 16.34 -10.82
C SER A 204 13.13 16.09 -10.82
N PRO A 205 12.29 16.96 -11.43
CA PRO A 205 10.84 16.76 -11.47
C PRO A 205 10.44 15.44 -12.14
N PHE A 206 11.16 15.02 -13.17
CA PHE A 206 10.91 13.75 -13.87
C PHE A 206 11.18 12.55 -12.96
N LEU A 207 12.31 12.52 -12.27
CA LEU A 207 12.63 11.45 -11.33
C LEU A 207 11.65 11.44 -10.14
N ASN A 208 11.35 12.61 -9.58
CA ASN A 208 10.38 12.73 -8.49
C ASN A 208 9.00 12.20 -8.91
N ALA A 209 8.56 12.51 -10.13
CA ALA A 209 7.28 12.04 -10.65
C ALA A 209 7.25 10.53 -10.94
N THR A 210 8.42 9.91 -11.27
CA THR A 210 8.49 8.51 -11.68
C THR A 210 8.83 7.58 -10.52
N VAL A 211 9.85 7.96 -9.72
CA VAL A 211 10.45 7.10 -8.69
C VAL A 211 9.69 7.13 -7.37
N GLU A 212 8.93 8.20 -7.10
CA GLU A 212 8.27 8.48 -5.81
C GLU A 212 9.27 8.42 -4.63
N PRO A 213 10.32 9.26 -4.62
CA PRO A 213 11.48 9.09 -3.75
C PRO A 213 11.14 9.11 -2.25
N PHE A 214 10.05 9.78 -1.87
CA PHE A 214 9.59 9.82 -0.50
C PHE A 214 8.95 8.50 -0.04
N TYR A 215 8.41 7.69 -0.94
CA TYR A 215 7.67 6.45 -0.61
C TYR A 215 8.37 5.19 -1.10
N ALA A 216 9.22 5.29 -2.12
CA ALA A 216 9.98 4.18 -2.68
C ALA A 216 10.73 3.34 -1.62
N PRO A 217 11.42 3.96 -0.63
CA PRO A 217 12.13 3.18 0.39
C PRO A 217 11.21 2.29 1.24
N LEU A 218 9.96 2.70 1.46
CA LEU A 218 8.98 1.90 2.21
C LEU A 218 8.57 0.64 1.43
N PHE A 219 8.35 0.77 0.13
CA PHE A 219 8.08 -0.39 -0.73
C PHE A 219 9.29 -1.32 -0.79
N VAL A 220 10.50 -0.77 -0.95
CA VAL A 220 11.75 -1.55 -0.96
C VAL A 220 11.93 -2.29 0.36
N ALA A 221 11.69 -1.64 1.51
CA ALA A 221 11.70 -2.29 2.81
C ALA A 221 10.72 -3.47 2.87
N GLY A 222 9.49 -3.27 2.39
CA GLY A 222 8.48 -4.32 2.33
C GLY A 222 8.87 -5.51 1.44
N ILE A 223 9.42 -5.23 0.25
CA ILE A 223 9.94 -6.26 -0.67
C ILE A 223 11.08 -7.03 0.00
N THR A 224 12.01 -6.34 0.62
CA THR A 224 13.17 -6.94 1.30
C THR A 224 12.71 -7.83 2.46
N LEU A 225 11.74 -7.40 3.26
CA LEU A 225 11.13 -8.21 4.31
C LEU A 225 10.47 -9.49 3.76
N TYR A 226 9.82 -9.42 2.60
CA TYR A 226 9.32 -10.63 1.95
C TYR A 226 10.44 -11.56 1.48
N LEU A 227 11.55 -11.03 0.96
CA LEU A 227 12.71 -11.85 0.60
C LEU A 227 13.30 -12.55 1.83
N ILE A 228 13.41 -11.85 2.98
CA ILE A 228 13.81 -12.46 4.27
C ILE A 228 12.83 -13.58 4.66
N HIS A 229 11.52 -13.33 4.53
CA HIS A 229 10.50 -14.33 4.86
C HIS A 229 10.60 -15.60 3.99
N ARG A 230 10.88 -15.43 2.70
CA ARG A 230 10.87 -16.55 1.74
C ARG A 230 12.18 -17.31 1.68
N PHE A 231 13.31 -16.61 1.75
CA PHE A 231 14.65 -17.17 1.49
C PHE A 231 15.54 -17.21 2.73
N GLY A 232 15.04 -16.70 3.85
CA GLY A 232 15.84 -16.53 5.08
C GLY A 232 16.63 -15.23 5.12
N PRO A 233 17.11 -14.85 6.29
CA PRO A 233 17.94 -13.66 6.47
C PRO A 233 19.33 -13.83 5.87
N SER A 234 19.87 -12.76 5.26
CA SER A 234 21.25 -12.69 4.79
C SER A 234 21.80 -11.29 5.03
N LEU A 235 23.12 -11.13 5.06
CA LEU A 235 23.76 -9.84 5.26
C LEU A 235 23.29 -8.83 4.20
N LEU A 236 23.22 -9.25 2.92
CA LEU A 236 22.72 -8.40 1.82
C LEU A 236 21.32 -7.87 2.11
N LEU A 237 20.38 -8.74 2.51
CA LEU A 237 19.00 -8.34 2.79
C LEU A 237 18.91 -7.43 4.01
N TRP A 238 19.70 -7.66 5.05
CA TRP A 238 19.76 -6.77 6.20
C TRP A 238 20.34 -5.39 5.86
N CYS A 239 21.38 -5.33 5.02
CA CYS A 239 21.95 -4.07 4.53
C CYS A 239 20.92 -3.33 3.66
N MET A 240 20.21 -4.01 2.75
CA MET A 240 19.15 -3.42 1.94
C MET A 240 18.01 -2.86 2.80
N LEU A 241 17.57 -3.62 3.81
CA LEU A 241 16.52 -3.18 4.73
C LEU A 241 17.00 -1.97 5.53
N GLY A 242 18.20 -2.02 6.12
CA GLY A 242 18.77 -0.92 6.88
C GLY A 242 18.90 0.37 6.05
N THR A 243 19.40 0.26 4.81
CA THR A 243 19.50 1.39 3.88
C THR A 243 18.12 1.96 3.55
N SER A 244 17.14 1.10 3.23
CA SER A 244 15.76 1.55 2.96
C SER A 244 15.13 2.25 4.17
N ILE A 245 15.32 1.72 5.37
CA ILE A 245 14.82 2.33 6.61
C ILE A 245 15.50 3.69 6.81
N ALA A 246 16.83 3.79 6.68
CA ALA A 246 17.55 5.04 6.86
C ALA A 246 17.06 6.14 5.91
N ILE A 247 16.87 5.82 4.62
CA ILE A 247 16.31 6.76 3.63
C ILE A 247 14.86 7.11 3.99
N ALA A 248 14.02 6.12 4.31
CA ALA A 248 12.62 6.37 4.67
C ALA A 248 12.51 7.29 5.89
N MET A 249 13.33 7.05 6.93
CA MET A 249 13.34 7.88 8.15
C MET A 249 13.80 9.31 7.87
N SER A 250 14.82 9.52 7.03
CA SER A 250 15.22 10.86 6.60
C SER A 250 14.10 11.59 5.83
N CYS A 251 13.33 10.86 5.02
CA CYS A 251 12.19 11.40 4.30
C CYS A 251 11.01 11.77 5.23
N LEU A 252 10.84 11.11 6.39
CA LEU A 252 9.79 11.44 7.35
C LEU A 252 9.91 12.88 7.88
N ALA A 253 11.13 13.38 8.06
CA ALA A 253 11.36 14.77 8.44
C ALA A 253 10.80 15.77 7.43
N GLN A 254 10.60 15.36 6.19
CA GLN A 254 10.07 16.17 5.08
C GLN A 254 8.54 16.12 4.96
N ARG A 255 7.84 15.31 5.76
CA ARG A 255 6.37 15.21 5.75
C ARG A 255 5.72 16.44 6.36
N ASP A 256 4.61 16.89 5.79
CA ASP A 256 3.89 18.08 6.24
C ASP A 256 3.60 18.11 7.75
N PRO A 257 3.10 17.02 8.38
CA PRO A 257 2.84 17.04 9.81
C PRO A 257 4.09 17.31 10.66
N VAL A 258 5.25 16.81 10.24
CA VAL A 258 6.54 17.04 10.93
C VAL A 258 7.07 18.43 10.62
N LYS A 259 7.09 18.84 9.34
CA LYS A 259 7.56 20.19 8.94
C LYS A 259 6.80 21.32 9.61
N ARG A 260 5.49 21.15 9.76
CA ARG A 260 4.62 22.15 10.42
C ARG A 260 4.65 22.07 11.94
N GLY A 261 5.43 21.16 12.52
CA GLY A 261 5.51 20.97 13.98
C GLY A 261 4.23 20.39 14.61
N ILE A 262 3.31 19.84 13.79
CA ILE A 262 2.10 19.17 14.29
C ILE A 262 2.50 17.90 15.02
N THR A 263 3.49 17.14 14.47
CA THR A 263 4.03 15.93 15.07
C THR A 263 5.51 16.08 15.35
N SER A 264 5.95 15.56 16.50
CA SER A 264 7.36 15.50 16.88
C SER A 264 8.10 14.45 16.05
N TYR A 265 9.23 14.82 15.43
CA TYR A 265 10.02 13.90 14.63
C TYR A 265 10.53 12.67 15.43
N PRO A 266 11.06 12.80 16.65
CA PRO A 266 11.48 11.64 17.45
C PRO A 266 10.35 10.65 17.71
N ILE A 267 9.13 11.11 18.01
CA ILE A 267 7.98 10.24 18.23
C ILE A 267 7.55 9.58 16.91
N THR A 268 7.49 10.35 15.83
CA THR A 268 7.21 9.84 14.48
C THR A 268 8.18 8.72 14.10
N LEU A 269 9.48 8.94 14.33
CA LEU A 269 10.53 7.96 14.11
C LEU A 269 10.32 6.68 14.95
N THR A 270 10.04 6.86 16.24
CA THR A 270 9.82 5.74 17.17
C THR A 270 8.63 4.89 16.75
N VAL A 271 7.49 5.51 16.41
CA VAL A 271 6.29 4.80 15.95
C VAL A 271 6.57 4.01 14.67
N MET A 272 7.27 4.63 13.71
CA MET A 272 7.59 3.96 12.46
C MET A 272 8.59 2.81 12.65
N LEU A 273 9.64 2.99 13.48
CA LEU A 273 10.59 1.93 13.80
C LEU A 273 9.93 0.78 14.55
N ALA A 274 9.00 1.06 15.46
CA ALA A 274 8.20 0.02 16.13
C ALA A 274 7.37 -0.78 15.12
N PHE A 275 6.73 -0.11 14.14
CA PHE A 275 6.02 -0.80 13.07
C PHE A 275 6.96 -1.66 12.20
N ILE A 276 8.13 -1.15 11.83
CA ILE A 276 9.13 -1.92 11.08
C ILE A 276 9.60 -3.15 11.89
N ALA A 277 9.80 -3.00 13.20
CA ALA A 277 10.17 -4.14 14.06
C ALA A 277 9.06 -5.23 14.07
N ILE A 278 7.79 -4.83 14.11
CA ILE A 278 6.66 -5.76 13.95
C ILE A 278 6.73 -6.46 12.58
N MET A 279 6.99 -5.73 11.51
CA MET A 279 7.10 -6.31 10.16
C MET A 279 8.32 -7.25 10.02
N VAL A 280 9.43 -6.96 10.70
CA VAL A 280 10.59 -7.89 10.82
C VAL A 280 10.15 -9.17 11.53
N ALA A 281 9.45 -9.07 12.65
CA ALA A 281 8.93 -10.22 13.38
C ALA A 281 7.95 -11.06 12.51
N VAL A 282 7.12 -10.40 11.69
CA VAL A 282 6.28 -11.09 10.68
C VAL A 282 7.15 -11.81 9.65
N ALA A 283 8.18 -11.16 9.13
CA ALA A 283 9.09 -11.76 8.15
C ALA A 283 9.85 -12.97 8.70
N LEU A 284 10.23 -12.93 9.98
CA LEU A 284 10.89 -14.05 10.70
C LEU A 284 9.91 -15.16 11.13
N GLY A 285 8.60 -15.00 10.86
CA GLY A 285 7.61 -16.05 11.13
C GLY A 285 7.08 -16.09 12.57
N TRP A 286 7.39 -15.09 13.41
CA TRP A 286 6.98 -15.07 14.83
C TRP A 286 5.46 -15.04 15.02
N PHE A 287 4.70 -14.63 14.02
CA PHE A 287 3.23 -14.56 14.04
C PHE A 287 2.54 -15.73 13.29
N SER A 288 3.23 -16.84 13.04
CA SER A 288 2.69 -18.02 12.34
C SER A 288 1.52 -18.69 13.06
N TRP A 289 1.38 -18.46 14.37
CA TRP A 289 0.28 -18.90 15.21
C TRP A 289 -1.04 -18.15 14.97
N VAL A 290 -0.99 -16.95 14.36
CA VAL A 290 -2.18 -16.16 14.04
C VAL A 290 -2.90 -16.81 12.86
N ARG A 291 -3.96 -17.59 13.12
CA ARG A 291 -4.69 -18.37 12.11
C ARG A 291 -6.20 -18.10 12.08
N TRP A 292 -6.65 -17.02 12.72
CA TRP A 292 -8.07 -16.70 12.78
C TRP A 292 -8.62 -16.28 11.42
N ARG A 293 -9.53 -17.10 10.86
CA ARG A 293 -10.14 -16.89 9.52
C ARG A 293 -10.97 -15.60 9.44
N GLY A 294 -11.48 -15.07 10.54
CA GLY A 294 -12.19 -13.80 10.58
C GLY A 294 -11.35 -12.62 10.06
N LEU A 295 -10.01 -12.68 10.22
CA LEU A 295 -9.10 -11.66 9.71
C LEU A 295 -9.15 -11.50 8.19
N VAL A 296 -9.57 -12.53 7.45
CA VAL A 296 -9.79 -12.44 6.00
C VAL A 296 -10.88 -11.43 5.66
N THR A 297 -11.98 -11.46 6.42
CA THR A 297 -13.08 -10.51 6.24
C THR A 297 -12.65 -9.11 6.66
N VAL A 298 -12.01 -9.00 7.80
CA VAL A 298 -11.46 -7.73 8.32
C VAL A 298 -10.48 -7.10 7.31
N GLY A 299 -9.53 -7.89 6.80
CA GLY A 299 -8.59 -7.43 5.77
C GLY A 299 -9.26 -7.04 4.44
N ALA A 300 -10.38 -7.70 4.09
CA ALA A 300 -11.13 -7.36 2.89
C ALA A 300 -11.87 -6.01 3.03
N LEU A 301 -12.24 -5.61 4.25
CA LEU A 301 -12.90 -4.32 4.52
C LEU A 301 -11.92 -3.14 4.46
N THR A 302 -10.63 -3.39 4.65
CA THR A 302 -9.61 -2.33 4.72
C THR A 302 -9.64 -1.38 3.52
N TYR A 303 -9.72 -1.93 2.31
CA TYR A 303 -9.67 -1.13 1.08
C TYR A 303 -10.94 -0.30 0.88
N PRO A 304 -12.16 -0.85 0.92
CA PRO A 304 -13.37 -0.03 0.88
C PRO A 304 -13.44 1.00 2.01
N ALA A 305 -13.05 0.64 3.24
CA ALA A 305 -13.04 1.58 4.36
C ALA A 305 -12.11 2.76 4.12
N TYR A 306 -10.91 2.49 3.60
CA TYR A 306 -9.97 3.54 3.21
C TYR A 306 -10.52 4.46 2.11
N LEU A 307 -11.27 3.93 1.15
CA LEU A 307 -11.83 4.70 0.04
C LEU A 307 -13.01 5.61 0.46
N LEU A 308 -13.78 5.17 1.45
CA LEU A 308 -15.10 5.75 1.74
C LEU A 308 -15.12 6.62 3.01
N HIS A 309 -14.09 6.50 3.89
CA HIS A 309 -14.16 7.15 5.19
C HIS A 309 -14.08 8.67 5.11
N HIS A 310 -13.15 9.21 4.29
CA HIS A 310 -12.75 10.59 4.42
C HIS A 310 -13.82 11.57 3.91
N GLY A 311 -14.10 11.60 2.62
CA GLY A 311 -15.07 12.55 2.07
C GLY A 311 -16.49 12.34 2.59
N ILE A 312 -16.94 11.07 2.68
CA ILE A 312 -18.29 10.73 3.16
C ILE A 312 -18.40 10.96 4.67
N GLY A 313 -17.42 10.47 5.44
CA GLY A 313 -17.47 10.61 6.91
C GLY A 313 -17.42 12.05 7.36
N LEU A 314 -16.51 12.87 6.80
CA LEU A 314 -16.42 14.30 7.13
C LEU A 314 -17.69 15.07 6.71
N ALA A 315 -18.31 14.75 5.58
CA ALA A 315 -19.57 15.38 5.18
C ALA A 315 -20.69 15.10 6.20
N VAL A 316 -20.77 13.86 6.70
CA VAL A 316 -21.76 13.50 7.72
C VAL A 316 -21.46 14.17 9.06
N ILE A 317 -20.20 14.20 9.48
CA ILE A 317 -19.76 14.91 10.71
C ILE A 317 -20.15 16.38 10.61
N ALA A 318 -19.70 17.07 9.58
CA ALA A 318 -19.99 18.50 9.37
C ALA A 318 -21.49 18.84 9.31
N ARG A 319 -22.33 17.86 8.94
CA ARG A 319 -23.80 18.06 8.85
C ARG A 319 -24.52 17.84 10.18
N LEU A 320 -23.95 17.03 11.08
CA LEU A 320 -24.65 16.53 12.25
C LEU A 320 -23.99 16.88 13.59
N HIS A 321 -22.79 17.48 13.62
CA HIS A 321 -22.06 17.74 14.86
C HIS A 321 -22.84 18.60 15.85
N ASP A 322 -23.62 19.54 15.37
CA ASP A 322 -24.45 20.43 16.17
C ASP A 322 -25.76 19.78 16.73
N ARG A 323 -26.07 18.55 16.30
CA ARG A 323 -27.34 17.85 16.62
C ARG A 323 -27.15 16.57 17.40
N VAL A 324 -25.96 15.98 17.33
CA VAL A 324 -25.66 14.67 17.92
C VAL A 324 -24.42 14.79 18.80
N PRO A 325 -24.44 14.27 20.04
CA PRO A 325 -23.27 14.31 20.91
C PRO A 325 -22.02 13.74 20.20
N PRO A 326 -20.83 14.36 20.32
CA PRO A 326 -19.63 14.08 19.53
C PRO A 326 -19.21 12.59 19.53
N TRP A 327 -19.20 11.95 20.69
CA TRP A 327 -18.83 10.53 20.80
C TRP A 327 -19.84 9.58 20.14
N ILE A 328 -21.14 9.90 20.21
CA ILE A 328 -22.19 9.12 19.56
C ILE A 328 -22.07 9.28 18.05
N LEU A 329 -21.86 10.53 17.57
CA LEU A 329 -21.68 10.80 16.17
C LEU A 329 -20.43 10.11 15.61
N LEU A 330 -19.31 10.19 16.31
CA LEU A 330 -18.08 9.51 15.92
C LEU A 330 -18.30 7.99 15.79
N ALA A 331 -18.89 7.38 16.81
CA ALA A 331 -19.20 5.95 16.80
C ALA A 331 -20.15 5.56 15.66
N ALA A 332 -21.19 6.36 15.42
CA ALA A 332 -22.15 6.14 14.35
C ALA A 332 -21.51 6.28 12.96
N VAL A 333 -20.65 7.28 12.75
CA VAL A 333 -19.95 7.49 11.46
C VAL A 333 -18.96 6.36 11.21
N VAL A 334 -18.16 5.96 12.20
CA VAL A 334 -17.22 4.83 12.06
C VAL A 334 -17.98 3.52 11.76
N ALA A 335 -19.05 3.24 12.49
CA ALA A 335 -19.90 2.07 12.24
C ALA A 335 -20.53 2.14 10.85
N GLY A 336 -21.04 3.30 10.44
CA GLY A 336 -21.62 3.54 9.12
C GLY A 336 -20.61 3.31 7.99
N VAL A 337 -19.38 3.82 8.14
CA VAL A 337 -18.28 3.57 7.17
C VAL A 337 -17.95 2.08 7.09
N LEU A 338 -17.88 1.36 8.21
CA LEU A 338 -17.59 -0.08 8.20
C LEU A 338 -18.73 -0.89 7.58
N LEU A 339 -19.98 -0.54 7.85
CA LEU A 339 -21.17 -1.18 7.24
C LEU A 339 -21.21 -0.90 5.74
N LEU A 340 -20.97 0.34 5.32
CA LEU A 340 -20.90 0.73 3.91
C LEU A 340 -19.75 0.01 3.20
N SER A 341 -18.62 -0.14 3.87
CA SER A 341 -17.46 -0.89 3.36
C SER A 341 -17.79 -2.37 3.19
N TYR A 342 -18.49 -2.96 4.12
CA TYR A 342 -18.97 -4.34 4.02
C TYR A 342 -19.95 -4.51 2.85
N ALA A 343 -20.91 -3.61 2.72
CA ALA A 343 -21.85 -3.61 1.61
C ALA A 343 -21.13 -3.46 0.26
N THR A 344 -20.20 -2.50 0.16
CA THR A 344 -19.37 -2.29 -1.04
C THR A 344 -18.56 -3.54 -1.37
N HIS A 345 -17.92 -4.17 -0.39
CA HIS A 345 -17.17 -5.40 -0.60
C HIS A 345 -18.07 -6.54 -1.13
N ARG A 346 -19.25 -6.72 -0.56
CA ARG A 346 -20.16 -7.82 -0.91
C ARG A 346 -20.88 -7.61 -2.22
N LEU A 347 -21.40 -6.40 -2.45
CA LEU A 347 -22.33 -6.08 -3.53
C LEU A 347 -21.62 -5.52 -4.77
N VAL A 348 -20.46 -4.88 -4.62
CA VAL A 348 -19.74 -4.22 -5.71
C VAL A 348 -18.42 -4.92 -6.02
N GLU A 349 -17.51 -4.93 -5.03
CA GLU A 349 -16.14 -5.42 -5.25
C GLU A 349 -16.13 -6.90 -5.68
N ARG A 350 -16.75 -7.78 -4.90
CA ARG A 350 -16.75 -9.23 -5.17
C ARG A 350 -17.34 -9.61 -6.53
N PRO A 351 -18.55 -9.16 -6.92
CA PRO A 351 -19.13 -9.53 -8.21
C PRO A 351 -18.37 -8.93 -9.37
N LEU A 352 -18.05 -7.62 -9.34
CA LEU A 352 -17.35 -6.96 -10.43
C LEU A 352 -15.89 -7.45 -10.59
N SER A 353 -15.18 -7.72 -9.49
CA SER A 353 -13.84 -8.32 -9.55
C SER A 353 -13.87 -9.69 -10.24
N ARG A 354 -14.90 -10.52 -9.98
CA ARG A 354 -15.05 -11.82 -10.64
C ARG A 354 -15.35 -11.67 -12.13
N ALA A 355 -16.23 -10.72 -12.48
CA ALA A 355 -16.59 -10.44 -13.87
C ALA A 355 -15.36 -9.92 -14.66
N LEU A 356 -14.62 -8.96 -14.10
CA LEU A 356 -13.40 -8.42 -14.69
C LEU A 356 -12.32 -9.49 -14.88
N ARG A 357 -12.09 -10.36 -13.87
CA ARG A 357 -11.12 -11.45 -13.99
C ARG A 357 -11.47 -12.41 -15.13
N ARG A 358 -12.75 -12.75 -15.29
CA ARG A 358 -13.22 -13.62 -16.38
C ARG A 358 -13.05 -12.91 -17.73
N GLY A 359 -13.58 -11.68 -17.87
CA GLY A 359 -13.52 -10.93 -19.12
C GLY A 359 -12.10 -10.66 -19.60
N LEU A 360 -11.26 -10.11 -18.74
CA LEU A 360 -9.85 -9.85 -19.06
C LEU A 360 -9.08 -11.16 -19.32
N GLY A 361 -9.35 -12.22 -18.53
CA GLY A 361 -8.74 -13.52 -18.73
C GLY A 361 -9.04 -14.11 -20.11
N THR A 362 -10.29 -14.03 -20.57
CA THR A 362 -10.72 -14.45 -21.91
C THR A 362 -10.05 -13.60 -22.99
N SER A 363 -10.00 -12.27 -22.83
CA SER A 363 -9.37 -11.38 -23.80
C SER A 363 -7.88 -11.67 -23.97
N PHE A 364 -7.13 -11.81 -22.88
CA PHE A 364 -5.71 -12.19 -22.95
C PHE A 364 -5.48 -13.60 -23.51
N ALA A 365 -6.40 -14.55 -23.29
CA ALA A 365 -6.32 -15.88 -23.90
C ALA A 365 -6.51 -15.81 -25.41
N ARG A 366 -7.45 -14.99 -25.90
CA ARG A 366 -7.67 -14.76 -27.34
C ARG A 366 -6.45 -14.12 -28.02
N ILE A 367 -5.87 -13.08 -27.40
CA ILE A 367 -4.65 -12.44 -27.94
C ILE A 367 -3.54 -13.47 -28.09
N ARG A 368 -3.25 -14.28 -27.06
CA ARG A 368 -2.20 -15.31 -27.13
C ARG A 368 -2.48 -16.38 -28.17
N ALA A 369 -3.76 -16.75 -28.38
CA ALA A 369 -4.14 -17.72 -29.40
C ALA A 369 -3.91 -17.14 -30.82
N ALA A 370 -4.22 -15.86 -31.02
CA ALA A 370 -3.97 -15.16 -32.28
C ALA A 370 -2.46 -15.05 -32.58
N ASP A 371 -1.65 -14.65 -31.58
CA ASP A 371 -0.17 -14.58 -31.71
C ASP A 371 0.43 -15.94 -32.06
N ALA A 372 -0.08 -17.04 -31.43
CA ALA A 372 0.40 -18.39 -31.71
C ALA A 372 -0.04 -18.93 -33.10
N ALA A 373 -1.14 -18.44 -33.66
CA ALA A 373 -1.56 -18.72 -35.02
C ALA A 373 -0.67 -18.00 -36.02
N SER A 374 -0.43 -16.69 -35.84
CA SER A 374 0.43 -15.87 -36.71
C SER A 374 1.90 -16.33 -36.74
N ALA A 375 2.38 -16.95 -35.66
CA ALA A 375 3.76 -17.46 -35.59
C ALA A 375 3.96 -18.80 -36.33
N LYS A 376 2.89 -19.38 -36.86
CA LYS A 376 2.92 -20.67 -37.66
C LYS A 376 2.77 -20.43 -39.16
N GLU A 377 2.40 -19.21 -39.54
CA GLU A 377 2.43 -18.71 -40.93
C GLU A 377 3.78 -18.08 -41.24
#